data_b3d15f3bdaa3e535f72b192fdce6c5bd
#
_entry.id   b3d15f3bdaa3e535f72b192fdce6c5bd
#
_cell.length_a   1.000
_cell.length_b   1.000
_cell.length_c   1.000
_cell.angle_alpha   90.00
_cell.angle_beta   90.00
_cell.angle_gamma   90.00
#
_symmetry.space_group_name_H-M   'P 1'
#
loop_
_entity.id
_entity.type
_entity.pdbx_description
1 polymer ?
#
loop_
_entity_poly.entity_id
_entity_poly.type
_entity_poly.pdbx_seq_one_letter_code
_entity_poly.pdbx_strand_id
1 'polypeptide(L)'
;MPRTTIISIKRIMLTVLAVISAFSCNVNNLPHEIDEAESFIRHDPARAKAILEDASRYRKGNRRERASWCLMNVWAKYNAYDNDLSPEQLDTACTFFLRHGSHLRKAQAYYLRGAVRQELKLGKEPEWLDDFNRGCHEVEKTQDCYLATMLFNRYGTEMNLRKWYEDAIPAFEKSIEYAQKGGLPSFAVTSMINLSHSYLFLGDVERNWDNAIETARKALAIAEESGSDDSISRVLSTLAVCCSRAGETEKALEYSRRSILMQEKLFNAGVRKELPRYNTLADAFRKNGQADSALFYASKCYGSRDVTSRLTAYQISYIVYRDLLQDNENTVKYMSLYQEIKNAQIESQNNGKVVVNALKLEQEEADGAKLRMGVVIGCILLVCIALIVVLRYYFHLSSHKTEELAAAEEKVEKVSTELIDRDSLVASLRKAPHYLDDNDWNRIVGLVDKVYDGWCTSLASSGLTQGNIRIACLVRLGFTTSESAVIMGISPASVTKAKQRLKSKLS
;
A
#
# COMPACT_ATOMS: atom_id res chain seq x y z
N MET A 1 -36.22 -38.75 -23.01
CA MET A 1 -34.81 -38.73 -23.54
C MET A 1 -34.18 -40.09 -23.31
N PRO A 2 -33.60 -40.74 -24.29
CA PRO A 2 -33.00 -42.07 -24.11
C PRO A 2 -31.78 -42.02 -23.20
N ARG A 3 -31.65 -43.03 -22.30
CA ARG A 3 -30.55 -43.18 -21.32
C ARG A 3 -29.16 -43.03 -21.93
N THR A 4 -28.99 -43.30 -23.20
CA THR A 4 -27.70 -43.14 -23.95
C THR A 4 -27.25 -41.68 -24.11
N THR A 5 -28.20 -40.73 -24.24
CA THR A 5 -27.86 -39.28 -24.39
C THR A 5 -27.39 -38.67 -23.07
N ILE A 6 -27.96 -39.12 -21.93
CA ILE A 6 -27.54 -38.64 -20.58
C ILE A 6 -26.17 -39.15 -20.21
N ILE A 7 -25.82 -40.38 -20.62
CA ILE A 7 -24.47 -40.95 -20.38
C ILE A 7 -23.39 -40.24 -21.22
N SER A 8 -23.72 -39.86 -22.46
CA SER A 8 -22.82 -39.07 -23.32
C SER A 8 -22.57 -37.67 -22.76
N ILE A 9 -23.59 -36.96 -22.28
CA ILE A 9 -23.48 -35.63 -21.69
C ILE A 9 -22.63 -35.66 -20.40
N LYS A 10 -22.84 -36.67 -19.54
CA LYS A 10 -22.01 -36.86 -18.32
C LYS A 10 -20.52 -37.13 -18.65
N ARG A 11 -20.25 -37.93 -19.69
CA ARG A 11 -18.87 -38.18 -20.13
C ARG A 11 -18.21 -36.91 -20.71
N ILE A 12 -18.95 -36.13 -21.51
CA ILE A 12 -18.44 -34.85 -22.04
C ILE A 12 -18.18 -33.85 -20.90
N MET A 13 -19.09 -33.73 -19.92
CA MET A 13 -18.88 -32.88 -18.73
C MET A 13 -17.67 -33.36 -17.90
N LEU A 14 -17.48 -34.66 -17.71
CA LEU A 14 -16.30 -35.19 -16.98
C LEU A 14 -15.00 -34.95 -17.74
N THR A 15 -14.98 -35.10 -19.06
CA THR A 15 -13.81 -34.76 -19.87
C THR A 15 -13.52 -33.27 -19.90
N VAL A 16 -14.54 -32.40 -19.98
CA VAL A 16 -14.36 -30.95 -19.88
C VAL A 16 -13.87 -30.55 -18.49
N LEU A 17 -14.41 -31.14 -17.41
CA LEU A 17 -13.90 -30.92 -16.05
C LEU A 17 -12.47 -31.41 -15.86
N ALA A 18 -12.11 -32.58 -16.43
CA ALA A 18 -10.76 -33.12 -16.38
C ALA A 18 -9.77 -32.25 -17.19
N VAL A 19 -10.20 -31.71 -18.33
CA VAL A 19 -9.41 -30.76 -19.13
C VAL A 19 -9.25 -29.44 -18.38
N ILE A 20 -10.31 -28.91 -17.78
CA ILE A 20 -10.26 -27.68 -16.97
C ILE A 20 -9.36 -27.86 -15.73
N SER A 21 -9.44 -29.01 -15.05
CA SER A 21 -8.57 -29.32 -13.92
C SER A 21 -7.10 -29.52 -14.34
N ALA A 22 -6.83 -30.14 -15.48
CA ALA A 22 -5.47 -30.30 -16.03
C ALA A 22 -4.86 -28.95 -16.46
N PHE A 23 -5.66 -28.01 -16.97
CA PHE A 23 -5.22 -26.65 -17.25
C PHE A 23 -5.04 -25.81 -15.98
N SER A 24 -5.81 -26.05 -14.93
CA SER A 24 -5.71 -25.32 -13.65
C SER A 24 -4.47 -25.73 -12.84
N CYS A 25 -4.03 -26.98 -12.90
CA CYS A 25 -2.87 -27.45 -12.14
C CYS A 25 -1.52 -26.90 -12.62
N ASN A 26 -1.46 -26.31 -13.79
CA ASN A 26 -0.18 -25.93 -14.40
C ASN A 26 0.20 -24.44 -14.32
N VAL A 27 -0.68 -23.59 -13.76
CA VAL A 27 -0.44 -22.14 -13.73
C VAL A 27 0.57 -21.71 -12.64
N ASN A 28 0.85 -22.57 -11.67
CA ASN A 28 1.69 -22.22 -10.52
C ASN A 28 3.13 -22.74 -10.58
N ASN A 29 3.44 -23.73 -11.44
CA ASN A 29 4.78 -24.30 -11.52
C ASN A 29 5.69 -23.37 -12.33
N LEU A 30 6.77 -22.90 -11.71
CA LEU A 30 7.83 -22.15 -12.38
C LEU A 30 8.76 -23.09 -13.13
N PRO A 31 9.49 -22.61 -14.16
CA PRO A 31 10.69 -23.30 -14.63
C PRO A 31 11.65 -23.55 -13.49
N HIS A 32 12.34 -24.70 -13.51
CA HIS A 32 13.20 -25.16 -12.40
C HIS A 32 14.19 -24.09 -11.93
N GLU A 33 14.87 -23.42 -12.84
CA GLU A 33 15.88 -22.41 -12.49
C GLU A 33 15.25 -21.16 -11.86
N ILE A 34 14.03 -20.80 -12.25
CA ILE A 34 13.30 -19.68 -11.64
C ILE A 34 12.81 -20.05 -10.25
N ASP A 35 12.36 -21.29 -10.06
CA ASP A 35 11.97 -21.83 -8.76
C ASP A 35 13.17 -21.93 -7.80
N GLU A 36 14.32 -22.38 -8.31
CA GLU A 36 15.58 -22.36 -7.57
C GLU A 36 15.95 -20.94 -7.13
N ALA A 37 15.92 -19.97 -8.04
CA ALA A 37 16.18 -18.57 -7.72
C ALA A 37 15.23 -18.03 -6.65
N GLU A 38 13.93 -18.35 -6.73
CA GLU A 38 12.94 -17.94 -5.72
C GLU A 38 13.32 -18.41 -4.31
N SER A 39 13.87 -19.60 -4.18
CA SER A 39 14.31 -20.15 -2.89
C SER A 39 15.40 -19.31 -2.22
N PHE A 40 16.23 -18.60 -3.00
CA PHE A 40 17.32 -17.76 -2.51
C PHE A 40 16.93 -16.29 -2.31
N ILE A 41 15.82 -15.80 -2.90
CA ILE A 41 15.45 -14.37 -2.87
C ILE A 41 15.41 -13.78 -1.45
N ARG A 42 15.02 -14.57 -0.46
CA ARG A 42 14.83 -14.10 0.94
C ARG A 42 16.13 -14.02 1.74
N HIS A 43 17.10 -14.86 1.48
CA HIS A 43 18.31 -15.01 2.32
C HIS A 43 19.61 -14.80 1.56
N ASP A 44 19.62 -14.99 0.24
CA ASP A 44 20.78 -14.71 -0.63
C ASP A 44 20.33 -14.13 -1.98
N PRO A 45 19.86 -12.86 -2.00
CA PRO A 45 19.38 -12.24 -3.23
C PRO A 45 20.46 -12.07 -4.30
N ALA A 46 21.74 -12.03 -3.93
CA ALA A 46 22.85 -11.97 -4.88
C ALA A 46 22.95 -13.29 -5.67
N ARG A 47 22.83 -14.42 -5.01
CA ARG A 47 22.78 -15.75 -5.65
C ARG A 47 21.53 -15.90 -6.51
N ALA A 48 20.36 -15.43 -6.03
CA ALA A 48 19.15 -15.44 -6.84
C ALA A 48 19.33 -14.65 -8.15
N LYS A 49 19.98 -13.48 -8.10
CA LYS A 49 20.33 -12.69 -9.30
C LYS A 49 21.19 -13.49 -10.27
N ALA A 50 22.26 -14.11 -9.79
CA ALA A 50 23.17 -14.89 -10.65
C ALA A 50 22.43 -16.02 -11.37
N ILE A 51 21.58 -16.79 -10.66
CA ILE A 51 20.75 -17.84 -11.26
C ILE A 51 19.82 -17.26 -12.33
N LEU A 52 19.20 -16.09 -12.09
CA LEU A 52 18.28 -15.45 -13.03
C LEU A 52 19.01 -14.86 -14.25
N GLU A 53 20.24 -14.43 -14.12
CA GLU A 53 21.09 -14.00 -15.24
C GLU A 53 21.39 -15.19 -16.17
N ASP A 54 21.77 -16.35 -15.62
CA ASP A 54 21.96 -17.59 -16.38
C ASP A 54 20.65 -18.07 -17.03
N ALA A 55 19.52 -17.87 -16.35
CA ALA A 55 18.17 -18.18 -16.84
C ALA A 55 17.57 -17.11 -17.75
N SER A 56 18.38 -16.17 -18.27
CA SER A 56 17.92 -15.03 -19.07
C SER A 56 17.20 -15.40 -20.38
N ARG A 57 17.33 -16.64 -20.86
CA ARG A 57 16.57 -17.19 -21.99
C ARG A 57 15.05 -17.05 -21.82
N TYR A 58 14.54 -17.12 -20.58
CA TYR A 58 13.11 -16.99 -20.30
C TYR A 58 12.55 -15.58 -20.53
N ARG A 59 13.40 -14.56 -20.70
CA ARG A 59 12.99 -13.22 -21.15
C ARG A 59 12.32 -13.24 -22.53
N LYS A 60 12.71 -14.20 -23.40
CA LYS A 60 12.17 -14.41 -24.73
C LYS A 60 11.24 -15.63 -24.81
N GLY A 61 10.96 -16.26 -23.69
CA GLY A 61 10.06 -17.39 -23.59
C GLY A 61 8.58 -17.05 -23.79
N ASN A 62 7.71 -18.01 -23.55
CA ASN A 62 6.27 -17.79 -23.59
C ASN A 62 5.82 -16.74 -22.54
N ARG A 63 4.56 -16.29 -22.63
CA ARG A 63 4.03 -15.23 -21.74
C ARG A 63 4.24 -15.51 -20.26
N ARG A 64 4.07 -16.78 -19.86
CA ARG A 64 4.21 -17.21 -18.48
C ARG A 64 5.66 -17.23 -18.02
N GLU A 65 6.54 -17.85 -18.81
CA GLU A 65 7.97 -17.91 -18.51
C GLU A 65 8.56 -16.51 -18.34
N ARG A 66 8.24 -15.65 -19.29
CA ARG A 66 8.66 -14.24 -19.28
C ARG A 66 8.16 -13.52 -18.03
N ALA A 67 6.86 -13.66 -17.69
CA ALA A 67 6.29 -13.04 -16.51
C ALA A 67 6.93 -13.57 -15.21
N SER A 68 7.18 -14.88 -15.14
CA SER A 68 7.84 -15.51 -13.99
C SER A 68 9.26 -15.02 -13.80
N TRP A 69 10.03 -14.99 -14.89
CA TRP A 69 11.39 -14.46 -14.85
C TRP A 69 11.41 -13.00 -14.43
N CYS A 70 10.54 -12.16 -15.01
CA CYS A 70 10.43 -10.75 -14.68
C CYS A 70 10.08 -10.53 -13.19
N LEU A 71 9.13 -11.29 -12.65
CA LEU A 71 8.72 -11.17 -11.24
C LEU A 71 9.89 -11.47 -10.31
N MET A 72 10.58 -12.61 -10.53
CA MET A 72 11.67 -13.03 -9.67
C MET A 72 12.91 -12.15 -9.81
N ASN A 73 13.19 -11.68 -11.03
CA ASN A 73 14.33 -10.78 -11.28
C ASN A 73 14.14 -9.41 -10.58
N VAL A 74 12.95 -8.83 -10.67
CA VAL A 74 12.65 -7.59 -9.94
C VAL A 74 12.72 -7.82 -8.43
N TRP A 75 12.23 -8.95 -7.94
CA TRP A 75 12.26 -9.26 -6.52
C TRP A 75 13.68 -9.46 -5.99
N ALA A 76 14.50 -10.22 -6.72
CA ALA A 76 15.90 -10.43 -6.36
C ALA A 76 16.69 -9.11 -6.34
N LYS A 77 16.51 -8.26 -7.37
CA LYS A 77 17.09 -6.93 -7.43
C LYS A 77 16.64 -6.04 -6.27
N TYR A 78 15.34 -6.00 -5.98
CA TYR A 78 14.78 -5.22 -4.89
C TYR A 78 15.39 -5.62 -3.53
N ASN A 79 15.46 -6.93 -3.24
CA ASN A 79 16.05 -7.42 -2.00
C ASN A 79 17.59 -7.26 -1.94
N ALA A 80 18.26 -7.19 -3.10
CA ALA A 80 19.68 -6.88 -3.18
C ALA A 80 20.00 -5.37 -3.06
N TYR A 81 19.00 -4.53 -2.85
CA TYR A 81 19.13 -3.06 -2.87
C TYR A 81 19.78 -2.53 -4.16
N ASP A 82 19.44 -3.16 -5.28
CA ASP A 82 19.93 -2.76 -6.60
C ASP A 82 19.16 -1.55 -7.10
N ASN A 83 19.88 -0.51 -7.55
CA ASN A 83 19.26 0.71 -8.06
C ASN A 83 18.66 0.53 -9.48
N ASP A 84 18.99 -0.57 -10.16
CA ASP A 84 18.49 -0.88 -11.52
C ASP A 84 17.19 -1.72 -11.46
N LEU A 85 16.15 -1.14 -10.85
CA LEU A 85 14.81 -1.71 -10.86
C LEU A 85 14.11 -1.35 -12.19
N SER A 86 13.55 -2.34 -12.90
CA SER A 86 12.87 -2.13 -14.18
C SER A 86 11.34 -2.14 -14.01
N PRO A 87 10.68 -0.99 -14.14
CA PRO A 87 9.22 -0.90 -14.15
C PRO A 87 8.58 -1.74 -15.26
N GLU A 88 9.20 -1.82 -16.45
CA GLU A 88 8.67 -2.56 -17.59
C GLU A 88 8.64 -4.08 -17.35
N GLN A 89 9.65 -4.60 -16.64
CA GLN A 89 9.65 -6.01 -16.21
C GLN A 89 8.55 -6.26 -15.19
N LEU A 90 8.40 -5.35 -14.24
CA LEU A 90 7.34 -5.43 -13.23
C LEU A 90 5.94 -5.39 -13.88
N ASP A 91 5.73 -4.50 -14.84
CA ASP A 91 4.46 -4.41 -15.58
C ASP A 91 4.17 -5.68 -16.38
N THR A 92 5.20 -6.30 -16.97
CA THR A 92 5.09 -7.59 -17.65
C THR A 92 4.61 -8.67 -16.69
N ALA A 93 5.23 -8.75 -15.51
CA ALA A 93 4.86 -9.70 -14.46
C ALA A 93 3.42 -9.45 -13.94
N CYS A 94 3.10 -8.20 -13.59
CA CYS A 94 1.80 -7.81 -13.07
C CYS A 94 0.67 -8.04 -14.08
N THR A 95 0.87 -7.70 -15.35
CA THR A 95 -0.13 -7.91 -16.41
C THR A 95 -0.54 -9.39 -16.52
N PHE A 96 0.40 -10.30 -16.31
CA PHE A 96 0.12 -11.73 -16.34
C PHE A 96 -0.46 -12.24 -15.01
N PHE A 97 0.26 -12.02 -13.90
CA PHE A 97 -0.08 -12.68 -12.63
C PHE A 97 -1.33 -12.12 -11.95
N LEU A 98 -1.65 -10.84 -12.10
CA LEU A 98 -2.88 -10.29 -11.53
C LEU A 98 -4.15 -10.83 -12.21
N ARG A 99 -4.03 -11.34 -13.44
CA ARG A 99 -5.16 -11.98 -14.16
C ARG A 99 -5.19 -13.50 -14.00
N HIS A 100 -4.01 -14.14 -14.02
CA HIS A 100 -3.88 -15.59 -14.17
C HIS A 100 -3.13 -16.27 -13.03
N GLY A 101 -2.55 -15.50 -12.09
CA GLY A 101 -1.76 -16.04 -10.97
C GLY A 101 -2.61 -16.66 -9.87
N SER A 102 -2.00 -17.58 -9.09
CA SER A 102 -2.54 -18.00 -7.80
C SER A 102 -2.57 -16.84 -6.82
N HIS A 103 -3.24 -16.99 -5.69
CA HIS A 103 -3.26 -16.01 -4.62
C HIS A 103 -1.84 -15.59 -4.20
N LEU A 104 -0.93 -16.57 -4.08
CA LEU A 104 0.49 -16.28 -3.77
C LEU A 104 1.14 -15.39 -4.83
N ARG A 105 1.02 -15.74 -6.13
CA ARG A 105 1.63 -14.95 -7.21
C ARG A 105 1.02 -13.55 -7.34
N LYS A 106 -0.28 -13.42 -7.10
CA LYS A 106 -0.96 -12.12 -7.03
C LYS A 106 -0.44 -11.28 -5.87
N ALA A 107 -0.32 -11.87 -4.67
CA ALA A 107 0.23 -11.19 -3.49
C ALA A 107 1.67 -10.71 -3.73
N GLN A 108 2.53 -11.56 -4.32
CA GLN A 108 3.90 -11.20 -4.70
C GLN A 108 3.93 -10.04 -5.70
N ALA A 109 3.10 -10.09 -6.74
CA ALA A 109 3.01 -9.05 -7.76
C ALA A 109 2.52 -7.71 -7.16
N TYR A 110 1.52 -7.74 -6.30
CA TYR A 110 1.03 -6.55 -5.60
C TYR A 110 2.10 -5.98 -4.65
N TYR A 111 2.75 -6.83 -3.86
CA TYR A 111 3.83 -6.39 -2.97
C TYR A 111 4.94 -5.67 -3.72
N LEU A 112 5.46 -6.29 -4.78
CA LEU A 112 6.55 -5.72 -5.56
C LEU A 112 6.12 -4.45 -6.31
N ARG A 113 4.90 -4.42 -6.86
CA ARG A 113 4.39 -3.24 -7.55
C ARG A 113 4.27 -2.05 -6.60
N GLY A 114 3.71 -2.27 -5.41
CA GLY A 114 3.64 -1.24 -4.39
C GLY A 114 5.03 -0.77 -3.94
N ALA A 115 5.95 -1.71 -3.65
CA ALA A 115 7.29 -1.42 -3.17
C ALA A 115 8.16 -0.68 -4.21
N VAL A 116 8.15 -1.13 -5.47
CA VAL A 116 8.91 -0.48 -6.55
C VAL A 116 8.34 0.89 -6.91
N ARG A 117 7.01 1.03 -6.96
CA ARG A 117 6.37 2.33 -7.18
C ARG A 117 6.76 3.33 -6.10
N GLN A 118 6.77 2.91 -4.84
CA GLN A 118 7.18 3.73 -3.71
C GLN A 118 8.66 4.13 -3.82
N GLU A 119 9.54 3.18 -4.09
CA GLU A 119 10.99 3.40 -4.21
C GLU A 119 11.33 4.39 -5.33
N LEU A 120 10.77 4.17 -6.51
CA LEU A 120 11.00 4.99 -7.69
C LEU A 120 10.09 6.22 -7.76
N LYS A 121 9.22 6.44 -6.78
CA LYS A 121 8.20 7.52 -6.75
C LYS A 121 7.33 7.57 -8.01
N LEU A 122 6.97 6.39 -8.52
CA LEU A 122 6.12 6.25 -9.70
C LEU A 122 4.64 6.23 -9.33
N GLY A 123 3.82 6.96 -10.10
CA GLY A 123 2.38 7.02 -9.90
C GLY A 123 1.93 8.03 -8.83
N LYS A 124 0.63 8.01 -8.52
CA LYS A 124 0.03 8.86 -7.47
C LYS A 124 0.19 8.21 -6.10
N GLU A 125 0.41 9.00 -5.06
CA GLU A 125 0.61 8.49 -3.69
C GLU A 125 -0.37 7.41 -3.19
N PRO A 126 -1.67 7.39 -3.54
CA PRO A 126 -2.57 6.33 -3.11
C PRO A 126 -2.40 4.99 -3.81
N GLU A 127 -1.68 4.91 -4.95
CA GLU A 127 -1.65 3.69 -5.77
C GLU A 127 -0.89 2.54 -5.12
N TRP A 128 0.24 2.81 -4.44
CA TRP A 128 0.95 1.75 -3.72
C TRP A 128 0.24 1.31 -2.44
N LEU A 129 -0.55 2.18 -1.80
CA LEU A 129 -1.42 1.80 -0.69
C LEU A 129 -2.48 0.79 -1.13
N ASP A 130 -3.09 1.00 -2.31
CA ASP A 130 -4.01 0.04 -2.91
C ASP A 130 -3.33 -1.29 -3.22
N ASP A 131 -2.12 -1.24 -3.80
CA ASP A 131 -1.34 -2.44 -4.07
C ASP A 131 -1.08 -3.24 -2.78
N PHE A 132 -0.64 -2.60 -1.70
CA PHE A 132 -0.43 -3.29 -0.43
C PHE A 132 -1.73 -3.84 0.16
N ASN A 133 -2.82 -3.08 0.11
CA ASN A 133 -4.13 -3.54 0.57
C ASN A 133 -4.61 -4.78 -0.19
N ARG A 134 -4.55 -4.77 -1.53
CA ARG A 134 -4.89 -5.94 -2.38
C ARG A 134 -3.96 -7.12 -2.12
N GLY A 135 -2.66 -6.84 -1.94
CA GLY A 135 -1.68 -7.84 -1.56
C GLY A 135 -2.03 -8.52 -0.25
N CYS A 136 -2.45 -7.76 0.77
CA CYS A 136 -2.92 -8.28 2.04
C CYS A 136 -4.13 -9.22 1.87
N HIS A 137 -5.11 -8.84 1.05
CA HIS A 137 -6.27 -9.69 0.75
C HIS A 137 -5.90 -11.00 0.04
N GLU A 138 -4.93 -10.96 -0.85
CA GLU A 138 -4.51 -12.16 -1.57
C GLU A 138 -3.66 -13.08 -0.69
N VAL A 139 -2.76 -12.52 0.14
CA VAL A 139 -1.86 -13.32 0.96
C VAL A 139 -2.58 -14.04 2.11
N GLU A 140 -3.68 -13.50 2.63
CA GLU A 140 -4.52 -14.17 3.64
C GLU A 140 -5.06 -15.52 3.17
N LYS A 141 -5.16 -15.73 1.85
CA LYS A 141 -5.60 -16.98 1.22
C LYS A 141 -4.44 -17.97 0.98
N THR A 142 -3.26 -17.68 1.55
CA THR A 142 -2.03 -18.47 1.40
C THR A 142 -1.48 -18.91 2.75
N GLN A 143 -0.43 -19.73 2.71
CA GLN A 143 0.31 -20.14 3.91
C GLN A 143 1.66 -19.39 4.05
N ASP A 144 1.93 -18.39 3.21
CA ASP A 144 3.20 -17.66 3.23
C ASP A 144 3.21 -16.60 4.32
N CYS A 145 3.60 -17.02 5.53
CA CYS A 145 3.71 -16.13 6.69
C CYS A 145 4.72 -14.99 6.48
N TYR A 146 5.81 -15.24 5.73
CA TYR A 146 6.81 -14.21 5.46
C TYR A 146 6.22 -13.08 4.62
N LEU A 147 5.61 -13.41 3.47
CA LEU A 147 5.01 -12.41 2.59
C LEU A 147 3.84 -11.69 3.28
N ALA A 148 3.04 -12.41 4.07
CA ALA A 148 1.96 -11.81 4.86
C ALA A 148 2.51 -10.78 5.85
N THR A 149 3.55 -11.13 6.60
CA THR A 149 4.23 -10.20 7.52
C THR A 149 4.70 -8.95 6.80
N MET A 150 5.35 -9.10 5.65
CA MET A 150 5.86 -7.99 4.85
C MET A 150 4.74 -7.07 4.35
N LEU A 151 3.67 -7.64 3.80
CA LEU A 151 2.54 -6.90 3.25
C LEU A 151 1.80 -6.10 4.33
N PHE A 152 1.44 -6.75 5.43
CA PHE A 152 0.72 -6.08 6.52
C PHE A 152 1.58 -5.01 7.20
N ASN A 153 2.90 -5.25 7.35
CA ASN A 153 3.81 -4.24 7.88
C ASN A 153 3.92 -3.02 6.95
N ARG A 154 4.06 -3.23 5.63
CA ARG A 154 4.11 -2.15 4.65
C ARG A 154 2.80 -1.37 4.61
N TYR A 155 1.67 -2.06 4.60
CA TYR A 155 0.35 -1.44 4.60
C TYR A 155 0.13 -0.55 5.85
N GLY A 156 0.46 -1.06 7.04
CA GLY A 156 0.41 -0.28 8.28
C GLY A 156 1.39 0.91 8.28
N THR A 157 2.59 0.72 7.73
CA THR A 157 3.59 1.79 7.61
C THR A 157 3.07 2.94 6.72
N GLU A 158 2.42 2.62 5.60
CA GLU A 158 1.81 3.61 4.73
C GLU A 158 0.68 4.40 5.40
N MET A 159 -0.11 3.73 6.25
CA MET A 159 -1.13 4.39 7.07
C MET A 159 -0.49 5.33 8.10
N ASN A 160 0.57 4.89 8.78
CA ASN A 160 1.32 5.72 9.74
C ASN A 160 1.91 6.98 9.08
N LEU A 161 2.46 6.87 7.87
CA LEU A 161 2.97 8.02 7.11
C LEU A 161 1.89 9.06 6.80
N ARG A 162 0.62 8.61 6.68
CA ARG A 162 -0.57 9.46 6.49
C ARG A 162 -1.20 9.88 7.79
N LYS A 163 -0.59 9.55 8.93
CA LYS A 163 -1.12 9.82 10.28
C LYS A 163 -2.46 9.12 10.56
N TRP A 164 -2.75 8.02 9.86
CA TRP A 164 -3.92 7.18 10.10
C TRP A 164 -3.57 6.09 11.13
N TYR A 165 -3.16 6.54 12.31
CA TYR A 165 -2.58 5.67 13.33
C TYR A 165 -3.56 4.62 13.84
N GLU A 166 -4.84 4.99 14.04
CA GLU A 166 -5.89 4.07 14.47
C GLU A 166 -6.07 2.91 13.47
N ASP A 167 -5.98 3.23 12.18
CA ASP A 167 -6.20 2.26 11.10
C ASP A 167 -4.95 1.41 10.84
N ALA A 168 -3.77 1.90 11.19
CA ALA A 168 -2.51 1.16 11.08
C ALA A 168 -2.39 0.04 12.12
N ILE A 169 -3.01 0.19 13.31
CA ILE A 169 -2.93 -0.77 14.42
C ILE A 169 -3.32 -2.19 13.98
N PRO A 170 -4.52 -2.44 13.39
CA PRO A 170 -4.91 -3.79 12.98
C PRO A 170 -3.95 -4.42 11.95
N ALA A 171 -3.35 -3.60 11.08
CA ALA A 171 -2.39 -4.10 10.10
C ALA A 171 -1.10 -4.58 10.78
N PHE A 172 -0.57 -3.82 11.74
CA PHE A 172 0.60 -4.26 12.50
C PHE A 172 0.32 -5.47 13.38
N GLU A 173 -0.87 -5.55 14.01
CA GLU A 173 -1.28 -6.72 14.79
C GLU A 173 -1.30 -7.99 13.92
N LYS A 174 -1.88 -7.93 12.72
CA LYS A 174 -1.82 -9.04 11.76
C LYS A 174 -0.38 -9.37 11.34
N SER A 175 0.45 -8.36 11.11
CA SER A 175 1.85 -8.57 10.79
C SER A 175 2.59 -9.31 11.90
N ILE A 176 2.34 -8.96 13.16
CA ILE A 176 2.92 -9.63 14.33
C ILE A 176 2.44 -11.08 14.43
N GLU A 177 1.14 -11.31 14.24
CA GLU A 177 0.55 -12.65 14.25
C GLU A 177 1.22 -13.57 13.21
N TYR A 178 1.33 -13.11 11.96
CA TYR A 178 1.99 -13.86 10.90
C TYR A 178 3.49 -14.05 11.15
N ALA A 179 4.16 -13.05 11.70
CA ALA A 179 5.58 -13.16 12.05
C ALA A 179 5.81 -14.21 13.15
N GLN A 180 4.96 -14.27 14.17
CA GLN A 180 5.02 -15.28 15.23
C GLN A 180 4.72 -16.67 14.67
N LYS A 181 3.65 -16.82 13.87
CA LYS A 181 3.28 -18.08 13.21
C LYS A 181 4.38 -18.60 12.29
N GLY A 182 5.10 -17.71 11.64
CA GLY A 182 6.20 -18.03 10.71
C GLY A 182 7.57 -18.21 11.37
N GLY A 183 7.69 -18.04 12.70
CA GLY A 183 8.99 -18.08 13.39
C GLY A 183 9.96 -16.97 12.93
N LEU A 184 9.47 -15.73 12.75
CA LEU A 184 10.18 -14.60 12.21
C LEU A 184 10.40 -13.50 13.27
N PRO A 185 11.21 -13.72 14.31
CA PRO A 185 11.30 -12.83 15.46
C PRO A 185 11.73 -11.39 15.10
N SER A 186 12.68 -11.22 14.19
CA SER A 186 13.14 -9.89 13.76
C SER A 186 12.05 -9.07 13.05
N PHE A 187 11.16 -9.74 12.31
CA PHE A 187 10.01 -9.09 11.68
C PHE A 187 8.91 -8.77 12.70
N ALA A 188 8.66 -9.66 13.66
CA ALA A 188 7.75 -9.40 14.77
C ALA A 188 8.19 -8.15 15.56
N VAL A 189 9.47 -8.07 15.90
CA VAL A 189 10.06 -6.88 16.55
C VAL A 189 9.86 -5.62 15.73
N THR A 190 10.09 -5.68 14.40
CA THR A 190 9.91 -4.52 13.53
C THR A 190 8.44 -4.05 13.50
N SER A 191 7.49 -4.99 13.41
CA SER A 191 6.07 -4.67 13.42
C SER A 191 5.60 -4.12 14.78
N MET A 192 6.14 -4.64 15.89
CA MET A 192 5.89 -4.12 17.24
C MET A 192 6.45 -2.72 17.45
N ILE A 193 7.62 -2.40 16.90
CA ILE A 193 8.16 -1.03 16.91
C ILE A 193 7.19 -0.08 16.18
N ASN A 194 6.71 -0.46 15.01
CA ASN A 194 5.77 0.36 14.24
C ASN A 194 4.41 0.49 14.94
N LEU A 195 3.91 -0.58 15.56
CA LEU A 195 2.70 -0.57 16.38
C LEU A 195 2.85 0.36 17.59
N SER A 196 3.99 0.30 18.27
CA SER A 196 4.31 1.20 19.38
C SER A 196 4.29 2.67 18.94
N HIS A 197 4.82 2.99 17.73
CA HIS A 197 4.72 4.32 17.15
C HIS A 197 3.28 4.71 16.84
N SER A 198 2.44 3.79 16.33
CA SER A 198 1.01 4.08 16.10
C SER A 198 0.32 4.49 17.39
N TYR A 199 0.50 3.74 18.48
CA TYR A 199 -0.04 4.10 19.79
C TYR A 199 0.50 5.44 20.28
N LEU A 200 1.80 5.69 20.15
CA LEU A 200 2.45 6.91 20.60
C LEU A 200 1.89 8.18 19.94
N PHE A 201 1.49 8.09 18.68
CA PHE A 201 0.99 9.22 17.88
C PHE A 201 -0.54 9.26 17.71
N LEU A 202 -1.25 8.27 18.25
CA LEU A 202 -2.72 8.22 18.17
C LEU A 202 -3.42 9.35 18.93
N GLY A 203 -2.74 9.98 19.85
CA GLY A 203 -3.24 11.11 20.63
C GLY A 203 -2.62 11.12 22.04
N ASP A 204 -2.70 12.28 22.68
CA ASP A 204 -2.13 12.53 24.00
C ASP A 204 -3.01 11.91 25.13
N VAL A 205 -3.39 10.67 24.97
CA VAL A 205 -4.10 9.90 26.00
C VAL A 205 -3.09 9.01 26.71
N GLU A 206 -2.99 9.15 28.02
CA GLU A 206 -2.06 8.41 28.88
C GLU A 206 -2.06 6.90 28.63
N ARG A 207 -3.25 6.33 28.41
CA ARG A 207 -3.42 4.92 28.02
C ARG A 207 -2.71 4.53 26.72
N ASN A 208 -2.59 5.44 25.75
CA ASN A 208 -1.91 5.16 24.49
C ASN A 208 -0.39 5.11 24.70
N TRP A 209 0.16 5.91 25.59
CA TRP A 209 1.57 5.85 25.93
C TRP A 209 1.92 4.56 26.68
N ASP A 210 1.04 4.11 27.59
CA ASP A 210 1.19 2.81 28.25
C ASP A 210 1.18 1.66 27.24
N ASN A 211 0.25 1.65 26.29
CA ASN A 211 0.20 0.66 25.21
C ASN A 211 1.47 0.69 24.36
N ALA A 212 1.99 1.89 24.05
CA ALA A 212 3.23 2.03 23.29
C ALA A 212 4.43 1.44 24.04
N ILE A 213 4.56 1.75 25.34
CA ILE A 213 5.64 1.25 26.20
C ILE A 213 5.53 -0.27 26.38
N GLU A 214 4.32 -0.78 26.64
CA GLU A 214 4.09 -2.22 26.82
C GLU A 214 4.42 -2.99 25.55
N THR A 215 3.98 -2.50 24.38
CA THR A 215 4.29 -3.11 23.09
C THR A 215 5.80 -3.13 22.83
N ALA A 216 6.49 -2.02 23.12
CA ALA A 216 7.94 -1.96 22.96
C ALA A 216 8.68 -2.86 23.96
N ARG A 217 8.17 -3.04 25.19
CA ARG A 217 8.74 -4.01 26.16
C ARG A 217 8.59 -5.46 25.69
N LYS A 218 7.43 -5.81 25.12
CA LYS A 218 7.23 -7.14 24.51
C LYS A 218 8.20 -7.36 23.35
N ALA A 219 8.41 -6.32 22.52
CA ALA A 219 9.40 -6.37 21.44
C ALA A 219 10.83 -6.56 21.98
N LEU A 220 11.18 -5.93 23.12
CA LEU A 220 12.50 -6.08 23.74
C LEU A 220 12.73 -7.52 24.18
N ALA A 221 11.76 -8.15 24.84
CA ALA A 221 11.86 -9.54 25.25
C ALA A 221 12.13 -10.49 24.10
N ILE A 222 11.40 -10.34 22.97
CA ILE A 222 11.63 -11.12 21.75
C ILE A 222 13.01 -10.85 21.14
N ALA A 223 13.46 -9.59 21.14
CA ALA A 223 14.75 -9.21 20.61
C ALA A 223 15.90 -9.80 21.46
N GLU A 224 15.77 -9.78 22.77
CA GLU A 224 16.73 -10.37 23.74
C GLU A 224 16.77 -11.91 23.59
N GLU A 225 15.62 -12.57 23.48
CA GLU A 225 15.54 -14.02 23.23
C GLU A 225 16.20 -14.41 21.91
N SER A 226 16.03 -13.60 20.87
CA SER A 226 16.66 -13.86 19.55
C SER A 226 18.16 -13.57 19.51
N GLY A 227 18.71 -12.88 20.53
CA GLY A 227 20.12 -12.49 20.61
C GLY A 227 20.55 -11.46 19.55
N SER A 228 19.61 -10.73 18.93
CA SER A 228 19.89 -9.75 17.88
C SER A 228 20.23 -8.39 18.47
N ASP A 229 21.52 -8.06 18.57
CA ASP A 229 22.01 -6.75 19.06
C ASP A 229 21.37 -5.58 18.26
N ASP A 230 21.18 -5.71 16.94
CA ASP A 230 20.52 -4.67 16.13
C ASP A 230 19.04 -4.51 16.53
N SER A 231 18.29 -5.61 16.67
CA SER A 231 16.89 -5.56 17.11
C SER A 231 16.77 -4.96 18.51
N ILE A 232 17.60 -5.38 19.45
CA ILE A 232 17.64 -4.84 20.82
C ILE A 232 17.90 -3.33 20.79
N SER A 233 18.90 -2.89 20.02
CA SER A 233 19.25 -1.46 19.94
C SER A 233 18.10 -0.61 19.38
N ARG A 234 17.37 -1.12 18.40
CA ARG A 234 16.21 -0.45 17.77
C ARG A 234 15.05 -0.33 18.78
N VAL A 235 14.75 -1.41 19.49
CA VAL A 235 13.67 -1.40 20.50
C VAL A 235 14.01 -0.48 21.67
N LEU A 236 15.24 -0.51 22.16
CA LEU A 236 15.68 0.41 23.22
C LEU A 236 15.54 1.88 22.79
N SER A 237 15.84 2.19 21.52
CA SER A 237 15.60 3.54 20.97
C SER A 237 14.10 3.89 20.97
N THR A 238 13.23 2.93 20.64
CA THR A 238 11.77 3.12 20.66
C THR A 238 11.26 3.33 22.09
N LEU A 239 11.70 2.51 23.06
CA LEU A 239 11.39 2.68 24.47
C LEU A 239 11.81 4.04 25.00
N ALA A 240 13.00 4.50 24.60
CA ALA A 240 13.46 5.83 24.98
C ALA A 240 12.51 6.93 24.49
N VAL A 241 12.03 6.85 23.26
CA VAL A 241 11.06 7.81 22.69
C VAL A 241 9.73 7.73 23.42
N CYS A 242 9.20 6.52 23.68
CA CYS A 242 7.94 6.33 24.39
C CYS A 242 7.99 6.86 25.83
N CYS A 243 9.02 6.50 26.60
CA CYS A 243 9.24 7.00 27.97
C CYS A 243 9.41 8.52 27.99
N SER A 244 10.13 9.06 27.01
CA SER A 244 10.33 10.52 26.87
C SER A 244 9.01 11.27 26.63
N ARG A 245 8.06 10.69 25.89
CA ARG A 245 6.70 11.24 25.69
C ARG A 245 5.82 11.10 26.90
N ALA A 246 5.93 9.98 27.61
CA ALA A 246 5.21 9.74 28.85
C ALA A 246 5.76 10.55 30.07
N GLY A 247 6.81 11.35 29.86
CA GLY A 247 7.43 12.14 30.94
C GLY A 247 8.41 11.35 31.81
N GLU A 248 8.66 10.07 31.55
CA GLU A 248 9.61 9.22 32.27
C GLU A 248 11.06 9.50 31.79
N THR A 249 11.55 10.72 32.07
CA THR A 249 12.81 11.24 31.49
C THR A 249 14.05 10.42 31.88
N GLU A 250 14.11 9.91 33.12
CA GLU A 250 15.23 9.08 33.60
C GLU A 250 15.30 7.74 32.86
N LYS A 251 14.16 7.05 32.70
CA LYS A 251 14.09 5.81 31.92
C LYS A 251 14.41 6.05 30.45
N ALA A 252 13.92 7.16 29.90
CA ALA A 252 14.25 7.55 28.52
C ALA A 252 15.77 7.72 28.32
N LEU A 253 16.45 8.34 29.28
CA LEU A 253 17.90 8.50 29.27
C LEU A 253 18.63 7.15 29.38
N GLU A 254 18.19 6.28 30.30
CA GLU A 254 18.76 4.93 30.47
C GLU A 254 18.66 4.11 29.15
N TYR A 255 17.45 4.02 28.59
CA TYR A 255 17.24 3.27 27.34
C TYR A 255 18.02 3.88 26.18
N SER A 256 18.10 5.21 26.09
CA SER A 256 18.89 5.88 25.05
C SER A 256 20.38 5.54 25.14
N ARG A 257 20.95 5.56 26.37
CA ARG A 257 22.37 5.20 26.58
C ARG A 257 22.64 3.75 26.19
N ARG A 258 21.82 2.82 26.63
CA ARG A 258 21.95 1.39 26.27
C ARG A 258 21.84 1.19 24.74
N SER A 259 20.90 1.86 24.10
CA SER A 259 20.73 1.80 22.64
C SER A 259 21.98 2.29 21.90
N ILE A 260 22.52 3.45 22.29
CA ILE A 260 23.69 4.04 21.62
C ILE A 260 24.93 3.18 21.82
N LEU A 261 25.19 2.67 23.00
CA LEU A 261 26.33 1.76 23.25
C LEU A 261 26.30 0.53 22.32
N MET A 262 25.12 -0.05 22.10
CA MET A 262 24.95 -1.18 21.17
C MET A 262 25.16 -0.76 19.73
N GLN A 263 24.60 0.39 19.32
CA GLN A 263 24.77 0.91 17.95
C GLN A 263 26.23 1.23 17.66
N GLU A 264 26.98 1.83 18.60
CA GLU A 264 28.41 2.09 18.47
C GLU A 264 29.21 0.79 18.35
N LYS A 265 28.88 -0.24 19.15
CA LYS A 265 29.49 -1.56 19.07
C LYS A 265 29.31 -2.16 17.67
N LEU A 266 28.08 -2.15 17.16
CA LEU A 266 27.74 -2.69 15.83
C LEU A 266 28.40 -1.89 14.70
N PHE A 267 28.47 -0.57 14.82
CA PHE A 267 29.12 0.30 13.87
C PHE A 267 30.64 0.07 13.82
N ASN A 268 31.28 0.04 14.97
CA ASN A 268 32.74 -0.18 15.09
C ASN A 268 33.14 -1.59 14.64
N ALA A 269 32.26 -2.58 14.78
CA ALA A 269 32.46 -3.92 14.28
C ALA A 269 32.20 -4.07 12.76
N GLY A 270 31.80 -3.00 12.07
CA GLY A 270 31.48 -3.02 10.65
C GLY A 270 30.18 -3.75 10.29
N VAL A 271 29.42 -4.20 11.28
CA VAL A 271 28.13 -4.88 11.09
C VAL A 271 27.08 -3.88 10.62
N ARG A 272 27.12 -2.67 11.16
CA ARG A 272 26.24 -1.56 10.80
C ARG A 272 27.02 -0.51 10.02
N LYS A 273 26.50 -0.10 8.86
CA LYS A 273 27.10 0.97 8.01
C LYS A 273 26.62 2.37 8.39
N GLU A 274 25.47 2.46 9.04
CA GLU A 274 24.86 3.73 9.44
C GLU A 274 25.41 4.20 10.77
N LEU A 275 25.65 5.51 10.89
CA LEU A 275 26.04 6.14 12.16
C LEU A 275 24.99 5.92 13.26
N PRO A 276 25.40 5.77 14.53
CA PRO A 276 24.49 5.72 15.65
C PRO A 276 23.52 6.91 15.71
N ARG A 277 22.30 6.67 16.16
CA ARG A 277 21.25 7.70 16.22
C ARG A 277 21.40 8.58 17.47
N TYR A 278 22.46 9.35 17.56
CA TYR A 278 22.82 10.18 18.71
C TYR A 278 21.74 11.20 19.08
N ASN A 279 20.87 11.62 18.18
CA ASN A 279 19.78 12.58 18.47
C ASN A 279 18.82 12.11 19.54
N THR A 280 18.50 10.82 19.61
CA THR A 280 17.62 10.28 20.68
C THR A 280 18.27 10.44 22.05
N LEU A 281 19.56 10.17 22.15
CA LEU A 281 20.31 10.36 23.40
C LEU A 281 20.48 11.84 23.73
N ALA A 282 20.75 12.68 22.73
CA ALA A 282 20.87 14.13 22.91
C ALA A 282 19.57 14.75 23.45
N ASP A 283 18.41 14.36 22.88
CA ASP A 283 17.12 14.82 23.38
C ASP A 283 16.80 14.31 24.80
N ALA A 284 17.17 13.07 25.11
CA ALA A 284 17.04 12.53 26.46
C ALA A 284 17.87 13.32 27.48
N PHE A 285 19.12 13.66 27.17
CA PHE A 285 19.96 14.53 28.02
C PHE A 285 19.35 15.91 28.18
N ARG A 286 18.88 16.53 27.08
CA ARG A 286 18.20 17.83 27.11
C ARG A 286 17.01 17.83 28.07
N LYS A 287 16.13 16.83 27.98
CA LYS A 287 14.94 16.70 28.85
C LYS A 287 15.29 16.43 30.31
N ASN A 288 16.48 15.87 30.57
CA ASN A 288 17.02 15.71 31.93
C ASN A 288 17.87 16.93 32.39
N GLY A 289 17.83 18.05 31.69
CA GLY A 289 18.53 19.28 32.07
C GLY A 289 20.05 19.23 31.90
N GLN A 290 20.62 18.23 31.24
CA GLN A 290 22.07 18.03 31.08
C GLN A 290 22.54 18.66 29.76
N ALA A 291 22.71 19.98 29.76
CA ALA A 291 22.97 20.79 28.59
C ALA A 291 24.24 20.35 27.84
N ASP A 292 25.38 20.21 28.52
CA ASP A 292 26.68 19.86 27.90
C ASP A 292 26.62 18.51 27.20
N SER A 293 26.02 17.50 27.84
CA SER A 293 25.85 16.17 27.26
C SER A 293 24.91 16.20 26.05
N ALA A 294 23.82 16.97 26.14
CA ALA A 294 22.88 17.12 25.02
C ALA A 294 23.56 17.74 23.79
N LEU A 295 24.34 18.82 23.98
CA LEU A 295 25.10 19.48 22.91
C LEU A 295 26.17 18.57 22.33
N PHE A 296 26.90 17.83 23.18
CA PHE A 296 27.95 16.90 22.75
C PHE A 296 27.37 15.82 21.80
N TYR A 297 26.26 15.18 22.18
CA TYR A 297 25.68 14.14 21.33
C TYR A 297 24.96 14.72 20.10
N ALA A 298 24.33 15.89 20.20
CA ALA A 298 23.76 16.57 19.04
C ALA A 298 24.84 16.92 18.00
N SER A 299 26.01 17.38 18.45
CA SER A 299 27.12 17.75 17.55
C SER A 299 27.61 16.60 16.68
N LYS A 300 27.56 15.37 17.15
CA LYS A 300 27.90 14.17 16.37
C LYS A 300 27.01 13.97 15.13
N CYS A 301 25.82 14.60 15.10
CA CYS A 301 24.89 14.52 13.99
C CYS A 301 24.95 15.69 13.02
N TYR A 302 25.74 16.76 13.29
CA TYR A 302 25.81 17.94 12.40
C TYR A 302 26.33 17.62 11.00
N GLY A 303 27.25 16.66 10.88
CA GLY A 303 27.80 16.18 9.61
C GLY A 303 27.06 15.00 9.00
N SER A 304 25.92 14.61 9.53
CA SER A 304 25.14 13.47 9.01
C SER A 304 24.71 13.70 7.55
N ARG A 305 24.76 12.66 6.72
CA ARG A 305 24.18 12.70 5.36
C ARG A 305 22.66 12.78 5.39
N ASP A 306 22.02 12.24 6.44
CA ASP A 306 20.59 12.34 6.64
C ASP A 306 20.18 13.74 7.09
N VAL A 307 19.39 14.40 6.24
CA VAL A 307 18.89 15.78 6.46
C VAL A 307 18.06 15.86 7.74
N THR A 308 17.23 14.84 8.00
CA THR A 308 16.37 14.79 9.19
C THR A 308 17.19 14.71 10.47
N SER A 309 18.29 13.95 10.44
CA SER A 309 19.21 13.84 11.57
C SER A 309 19.90 15.18 11.85
N ARG A 310 20.40 15.90 10.83
CA ARG A 310 20.97 17.24 11.00
C ARG A 310 19.96 18.24 11.55
N LEU A 311 18.74 18.24 10.96
CA LEU A 311 17.66 19.14 11.39
C LEU A 311 17.35 18.96 12.88
N THR A 312 17.18 17.70 13.32
CA THR A 312 16.90 17.36 14.72
C THR A 312 18.05 17.78 15.64
N ALA A 313 19.30 17.59 15.21
CA ALA A 313 20.47 17.97 15.99
C ALA A 313 20.53 19.49 16.22
N TYR A 314 20.33 20.29 15.19
CA TYR A 314 20.30 21.75 15.32
C TYR A 314 19.09 22.22 16.13
N GLN A 315 17.93 21.55 15.99
CA GLN A 315 16.76 21.81 16.82
C GLN A 315 17.04 21.59 18.30
N ILE A 316 17.64 20.47 18.66
CA ILE A 316 18.03 20.17 20.04
C ILE A 316 18.97 21.26 20.56
N SER A 317 19.98 21.63 19.77
CA SER A 317 20.99 22.58 20.17
C SER A 317 20.41 23.97 20.45
N TYR A 318 19.59 24.53 19.53
CA TYR A 318 18.99 25.84 19.80
C TYR A 318 18.04 25.81 21.00
N ILE A 319 17.32 24.68 21.26
CA ILE A 319 16.47 24.55 22.43
C ILE A 319 17.32 24.50 23.71
N VAL A 320 18.44 23.79 23.72
CA VAL A 320 19.36 23.74 24.86
C VAL A 320 19.91 25.12 25.18
N TYR A 321 20.40 25.86 24.19
CA TYR A 321 20.92 27.22 24.39
C TYR A 321 19.84 28.17 24.88
N ARG A 322 18.63 28.09 24.35
CA ARG A 322 17.50 28.94 24.73
C ARG A 322 17.00 28.63 26.14
N ASP A 323 16.70 27.36 26.43
CA ASP A 323 15.91 26.99 27.61
C ASP A 323 16.77 26.58 28.82
N LEU A 324 17.97 26.01 28.58
CA LEU A 324 18.82 25.52 29.66
C LEU A 324 20.00 26.45 29.96
N LEU A 325 20.60 27.03 28.94
CA LEU A 325 21.80 27.87 29.09
C LEU A 325 21.49 29.37 29.01
N GLN A 326 20.32 29.75 28.49
CA GLN A 326 19.87 31.14 28.30
C GLN A 326 20.89 31.97 27.47
N ASP A 327 21.59 31.31 26.55
CA ASP A 327 22.59 31.90 25.67
C ASP A 327 21.92 32.35 24.37
N ASN A 328 21.62 33.65 24.28
CA ASN A 328 20.92 34.22 23.13
C ASN A 328 21.75 34.16 21.83
N GLU A 329 23.08 34.32 21.90
CA GLU A 329 23.97 34.30 20.73
C GLU A 329 23.93 32.92 20.05
N ASN A 330 24.21 31.88 20.82
CA ASN A 330 24.14 30.52 20.31
C ASN A 330 22.72 30.07 19.96
N THR A 331 21.70 30.55 20.68
CA THR A 331 20.29 30.30 20.30
C THR A 331 20.01 30.78 18.88
N VAL A 332 20.36 32.06 18.57
CA VAL A 332 20.13 32.61 17.22
C VAL A 332 20.96 31.86 16.17
N LYS A 333 22.21 31.56 16.47
CA LYS A 333 23.10 30.81 15.56
C LYS A 333 22.52 29.45 15.18
N TYR A 334 22.17 28.62 16.16
CA TYR A 334 21.65 27.26 15.89
C TYR A 334 20.21 27.27 15.35
N MET A 335 19.39 28.25 15.71
CA MET A 335 18.09 28.46 15.13
C MET A 335 18.20 28.84 13.65
N SER A 336 19.16 29.69 13.26
CA SER A 336 19.42 30.05 11.87
C SER A 336 19.82 28.81 11.04
N LEU A 337 20.75 27.99 11.54
CA LEU A 337 21.14 26.73 10.88
C LEU A 337 19.97 25.75 10.72
N TYR A 338 19.14 25.65 11.75
CA TYR A 338 17.91 24.84 11.69
C TYR A 338 16.96 25.34 10.60
N GLN A 339 16.73 26.68 10.55
CA GLN A 339 15.84 27.31 9.57
C GLN A 339 16.35 27.16 8.13
N GLU A 340 17.65 27.32 7.93
CA GLU A 340 18.30 27.14 6.61
C GLU A 340 18.06 25.74 6.06
N ILE A 341 18.34 24.70 6.83
CA ILE A 341 18.13 23.31 6.41
C ILE A 341 16.65 23.00 6.21
N LYS A 342 15.80 23.51 7.09
CA LYS A 342 14.34 23.34 6.99
C LYS A 342 13.79 23.97 5.71
N ASN A 343 14.24 25.18 5.38
CA ASN A 343 13.82 25.87 4.17
C ASN A 343 14.29 25.14 2.91
N ALA A 344 15.55 24.68 2.89
CA ALA A 344 16.09 23.85 1.81
C ALA A 344 15.30 22.53 1.63
N GLN A 345 14.88 21.90 2.73
CA GLN A 345 14.04 20.70 2.70
C GLN A 345 12.64 21.00 2.11
N ILE A 346 12.03 22.10 2.53
CA ILE A 346 10.71 22.55 2.01
C ILE A 346 10.82 22.87 0.52
N GLU A 347 11.87 23.59 0.11
CA GLU A 347 12.11 23.92 -1.29
C GLU A 347 12.31 22.67 -2.15
N SER A 348 13.10 21.70 -1.67
CA SER A 348 13.30 20.41 -2.33
C SER A 348 11.96 19.64 -2.45
N GLN A 349 11.13 19.65 -1.41
CA GLN A 349 9.81 19.02 -1.45
C GLN A 349 8.85 19.74 -2.41
N ASN A 350 8.90 21.09 -2.47
CA ASN A 350 8.09 21.87 -3.39
C ASN A 350 8.53 21.66 -4.84
N ASN A 351 9.83 21.61 -5.11
CA ASN A 351 10.38 21.29 -6.44
C ASN A 351 9.98 19.87 -6.86
N GLY A 352 10.00 18.90 -5.95
CA GLY A 352 9.45 17.57 -6.19
C GLY A 352 7.96 17.58 -6.53
N LYS A 353 7.16 18.42 -5.84
CA LYS A 353 5.73 18.60 -6.16
C LYS A 353 5.52 19.25 -7.53
N VAL A 354 6.36 20.18 -7.95
CA VAL A 354 6.29 20.81 -9.28
C VAL A 354 6.55 19.77 -10.37
N VAL A 355 7.58 18.93 -10.19
CA VAL A 355 7.88 17.83 -11.13
C VAL A 355 6.73 16.80 -11.17
N VAL A 356 6.21 16.42 -10.00
CA VAL A 356 5.06 15.51 -9.89
C VAL A 356 3.81 16.13 -10.53
N ASN A 357 3.57 17.44 -10.35
CA ASN A 357 2.44 18.12 -10.98
C ASN A 357 2.62 18.25 -12.49
N ALA A 358 3.84 18.49 -12.99
CA ALA A 358 4.12 18.49 -14.43
C ALA A 358 3.88 17.11 -15.05
N LEU A 359 4.35 16.03 -14.39
CA LEU A 359 4.07 14.65 -14.79
C LEU A 359 2.57 14.30 -14.72
N LYS A 360 1.84 14.86 -13.74
CA LYS A 360 0.38 14.71 -13.65
C LYS A 360 -0.33 15.38 -14.83
N LEU A 361 0.09 16.58 -15.23
CA LEU A 361 -0.45 17.27 -16.40
C LEU A 361 -0.24 16.44 -17.68
N GLU A 362 0.97 15.89 -17.86
CA GLU A 362 1.31 15.05 -19.00
C GLU A 362 0.49 13.73 -19.02
N GLN A 363 0.25 13.15 -17.82
CA GLN A 363 -0.65 11.98 -17.70
C GLN A 363 -2.12 12.34 -17.93
N GLU A 364 -2.59 13.49 -17.45
CA GLU A 364 -3.95 13.97 -17.68
C GLU A 364 -4.20 14.25 -19.17
N GLU A 365 -3.21 14.78 -19.90
CA GLU A 365 -3.27 14.93 -21.35
C GLU A 365 -3.30 13.58 -22.08
N ALA A 366 -2.49 12.62 -21.63
CA ALA A 366 -2.48 11.26 -22.18
C ALA A 366 -3.78 10.50 -21.86
N ASP A 367 -4.33 10.64 -20.67
CA ASP A 367 -5.60 10.03 -20.27
C ASP A 367 -6.79 10.73 -20.95
N GLY A 368 -6.70 12.04 -21.16
CA GLY A 368 -7.65 12.80 -22.00
C GLY A 368 -7.62 12.37 -23.47
N ALA A 369 -6.47 11.98 -24.01
CA ALA A 369 -6.36 11.41 -25.36
C ALA A 369 -6.97 9.99 -25.41
N LYS A 370 -6.74 9.16 -24.38
CA LYS A 370 -7.37 7.83 -24.27
C LYS A 370 -8.88 7.92 -24.12
N LEU A 371 -9.35 8.90 -23.32
CA LEU A 371 -10.78 9.15 -23.13
C LEU A 371 -11.44 9.58 -24.46
N ARG A 372 -10.80 10.48 -25.22
CA ARG A 372 -11.26 10.90 -26.57
C ARG A 372 -11.33 9.72 -27.51
N MET A 373 -10.33 8.85 -27.50
CA MET A 373 -10.33 7.62 -28.32
C MET A 373 -11.42 6.63 -27.85
N GLY A 374 -11.65 6.50 -26.55
CA GLY A 374 -12.73 5.70 -25.96
C GLY A 374 -14.12 6.22 -26.36
N VAL A 375 -14.32 7.54 -26.37
CA VAL A 375 -15.55 8.18 -26.85
C VAL A 375 -15.78 7.93 -28.34
N VAL A 376 -14.74 8.04 -29.17
CA VAL A 376 -14.85 7.75 -30.61
C VAL A 376 -15.20 6.27 -30.84
N ILE A 377 -14.56 5.35 -30.14
CA ILE A 377 -14.89 3.92 -30.21
C ILE A 377 -16.31 3.67 -29.69
N GLY A 378 -16.73 4.32 -28.63
CA GLY A 378 -18.11 4.26 -28.10
C GLY A 378 -19.14 4.77 -29.10
N CYS A 379 -18.86 5.89 -29.79
CA CYS A 379 -19.73 6.41 -30.85
C CYS A 379 -19.80 5.46 -32.05
N ILE A 380 -18.67 4.85 -32.47
CA ILE A 380 -18.65 3.84 -33.54
C ILE A 380 -19.48 2.61 -33.16
N LEU A 381 -19.34 2.12 -31.91
CA LEU A 381 -20.13 1.01 -31.38
C LEU A 381 -21.64 1.34 -31.33
N LEU A 382 -21.98 2.57 -30.92
CA LEU A 382 -23.38 3.01 -30.94
C LEU A 382 -23.95 3.09 -32.37
N VAL A 383 -23.18 3.56 -33.34
CA VAL A 383 -23.58 3.56 -34.74
C VAL A 383 -23.71 2.13 -35.29
N CYS A 384 -22.80 1.22 -34.92
CA CYS A 384 -22.92 -0.20 -35.28
C CYS A 384 -24.16 -0.86 -34.62
N ILE A 385 -24.44 -0.54 -33.38
CA ILE A 385 -25.65 -1.05 -32.69
C ILE A 385 -26.91 -0.46 -33.33
N ALA A 386 -26.92 0.82 -33.68
CA ALA A 386 -28.02 1.45 -34.39
C ALA A 386 -28.26 0.82 -35.76
N LEU A 387 -27.19 0.53 -36.50
CA LEU A 387 -27.27 -0.17 -37.78
C LEU A 387 -27.79 -1.61 -37.62
N ILE A 388 -27.37 -2.33 -36.60
CA ILE A 388 -27.88 -3.67 -36.30
C ILE A 388 -29.36 -3.62 -35.88
N VAL A 389 -29.76 -2.60 -35.13
CA VAL A 389 -31.17 -2.40 -34.76
C VAL A 389 -32.00 -2.04 -35.98
N VAL A 390 -31.52 -1.18 -36.87
CA VAL A 390 -32.20 -0.82 -38.13
C VAL A 390 -32.27 -2.02 -39.06
N LEU A 391 -31.21 -2.82 -39.17
CA LEU A 391 -31.24 -4.07 -39.93
C LEU A 391 -32.22 -5.10 -39.35
N ARG A 392 -32.23 -5.27 -38.02
CA ARG A 392 -33.23 -6.12 -37.36
C ARG A 392 -34.64 -5.58 -37.53
N TYR A 393 -34.87 -4.28 -37.40
CA TYR A 393 -36.17 -3.66 -37.66
C TYR A 393 -36.64 -3.90 -39.07
N TYR A 394 -35.76 -3.80 -40.07
CA TYR A 394 -36.07 -4.11 -41.49
C TYR A 394 -36.41 -5.61 -41.70
N PHE A 395 -35.74 -6.50 -40.99
CA PHE A 395 -36.03 -7.94 -41.05
C PHE A 395 -37.33 -8.30 -40.30
N HIS A 396 -37.70 -7.51 -39.29
CA HIS A 396 -38.91 -7.78 -38.44
C HIS A 396 -40.21 -7.20 -39.03
N LEU A 397 -40.10 -6.23 -39.93
CA LEU A 397 -41.27 -5.74 -40.65
C LEU A 397 -41.99 -6.84 -41.48
N SER A 398 -41.34 -8.00 -41.64
CA SER A 398 -41.87 -9.14 -42.37
C SER A 398 -42.49 -10.25 -41.53
N SER A 399 -42.46 -10.22 -40.16
CA SER A 399 -43.11 -11.25 -39.34
C SER A 399 -43.48 -10.80 -37.91
N HIS A 400 -44.80 -10.69 -37.69
CA HIS A 400 -45.61 -10.76 -36.44
C HIS A 400 -45.38 -9.76 -35.30
N LYS A 401 -46.43 -9.02 -35.00
CA LYS A 401 -46.53 -7.80 -34.19
C LYS A 401 -47.02 -7.92 -32.73
N THR A 402 -47.18 -9.08 -32.10
CA THR A 402 -47.95 -9.12 -30.83
C THR A 402 -47.32 -9.76 -29.60
N GLU A 403 -46.14 -10.37 -29.66
CA GLU A 403 -45.54 -10.98 -28.46
C GLU A 403 -44.36 -10.18 -27.85
N GLU A 404 -44.03 -9.02 -28.39
CA GLU A 404 -42.73 -8.36 -28.13
C GLU A 404 -42.72 -7.27 -27.05
N LEU A 405 -43.88 -6.74 -26.62
CA LEU A 405 -43.87 -5.64 -25.66
C LEU A 405 -43.43 -6.07 -24.26
N ALA A 406 -43.78 -7.25 -23.82
CA ALA A 406 -43.40 -7.75 -22.49
C ALA A 406 -41.93 -8.19 -22.41
N ALA A 407 -41.33 -8.65 -23.56
CA ALA A 407 -39.95 -9.03 -23.60
C ALA A 407 -38.96 -7.83 -23.73
N ALA A 408 -39.47 -6.67 -24.16
CA ALA A 408 -38.67 -5.46 -24.29
C ALA A 408 -38.40 -4.77 -22.94
N GLU A 409 -39.36 -4.83 -22.01
CA GLU A 409 -39.17 -4.24 -20.65
C GLU A 409 -38.13 -4.99 -19.83
N GLU A 410 -38.11 -6.30 -19.90
CA GLU A 410 -37.09 -7.12 -19.20
C GLU A 410 -35.67 -6.92 -19.76
N LYS A 411 -35.57 -6.62 -21.09
CA LYS A 411 -34.27 -6.29 -21.70
C LYS A 411 -33.76 -4.91 -21.35
N VAL A 412 -34.63 -3.94 -21.13
CA VAL A 412 -34.25 -2.57 -20.74
C VAL A 412 -33.64 -2.54 -19.32
N GLU A 413 -34.17 -3.33 -18.40
CA GLU A 413 -33.62 -3.45 -17.05
C GLU A 413 -32.24 -4.12 -17.04
N LYS A 414 -32.04 -5.11 -17.90
CA LYS A 414 -30.74 -5.76 -18.10
C LYS A 414 -29.68 -4.84 -18.74
N VAL A 415 -30.09 -4.03 -19.71
CA VAL A 415 -29.18 -3.08 -20.39
C VAL A 415 -28.78 -1.94 -19.48
N SER A 416 -29.63 -1.51 -18.56
CA SER A 416 -29.27 -0.51 -17.55
C SER A 416 -28.18 -1.02 -16.60
N THR A 417 -28.27 -2.29 -16.21
CA THR A 417 -27.27 -2.94 -15.37
C THR A 417 -25.95 -3.16 -16.13
N GLU A 418 -26.02 -3.53 -17.41
CA GLU A 418 -24.84 -3.66 -18.27
C GLU A 418 -24.16 -2.32 -18.64
N LEU A 419 -24.89 -1.21 -18.65
CA LEU A 419 -24.32 0.12 -18.89
C LEU A 419 -23.45 0.59 -17.73
N ILE A 420 -23.81 0.25 -16.48
CA ILE A 420 -22.96 0.47 -15.30
C ILE A 420 -21.68 -0.34 -15.41
N ASP A 421 -21.74 -1.58 -15.83
CA ASP A 421 -20.58 -2.48 -15.93
C ASP A 421 -19.67 -2.14 -17.12
N ARG A 422 -20.16 -1.39 -18.10
CA ARG A 422 -19.40 -0.89 -19.26
C ARG A 422 -18.81 0.50 -19.06
N ASP A 423 -19.20 1.23 -18.03
CA ASP A 423 -18.52 2.50 -17.74
C ASP A 423 -17.05 2.22 -17.47
N SER A 424 -16.21 2.87 -18.29
CA SER A 424 -14.76 2.63 -18.28
C SER A 424 -14.13 2.93 -16.91
N LEU A 425 -14.70 3.87 -16.16
CA LEU A 425 -14.24 4.23 -14.82
C LEU A 425 -14.66 3.17 -13.79
N VAL A 426 -15.92 2.76 -13.79
CA VAL A 426 -16.42 1.69 -12.89
C VAL A 426 -15.72 0.36 -13.20
N ALA A 427 -15.54 0.03 -14.47
CA ALA A 427 -14.81 -1.17 -14.89
C ALA A 427 -13.33 -1.12 -14.47
N SER A 428 -12.69 0.04 -14.55
CA SER A 428 -11.31 0.22 -14.06
C SER A 428 -11.24 0.06 -12.55
N LEU A 429 -12.18 0.64 -11.81
CA LEU A 429 -12.27 0.54 -10.36
C LEU A 429 -12.53 -0.89 -9.89
N ARG A 430 -13.33 -1.68 -10.62
CA ARG A 430 -13.53 -3.10 -10.31
C ARG A 430 -12.31 -3.96 -10.58
N LYS A 431 -11.47 -3.59 -11.57
CA LYS A 431 -10.20 -4.28 -11.86
C LYS A 431 -9.10 -3.90 -10.88
N ALA A 432 -9.00 -2.61 -10.58
CA ALA A 432 -7.97 -2.02 -9.74
C ALA A 432 -8.51 -0.75 -9.04
N PRO A 433 -9.14 -0.86 -7.84
CA PRO A 433 -9.58 0.31 -7.08
C PRO A 433 -8.42 1.28 -6.87
N HIS A 434 -8.63 2.54 -7.22
CA HIS A 434 -7.67 3.62 -7.05
C HIS A 434 -8.41 4.86 -6.54
N TYR A 435 -7.66 5.80 -5.98
CA TYR A 435 -8.22 7.06 -5.48
C TYR A 435 -8.83 7.87 -6.62
N LEU A 436 -10.03 8.44 -6.37
CA LEU A 436 -10.75 9.26 -7.32
C LEU A 436 -10.61 10.74 -6.99
N ASP A 437 -10.32 11.54 -8.02
CA ASP A 437 -10.43 12.99 -7.92
C ASP A 437 -11.91 13.46 -7.95
N ASP A 438 -12.13 14.76 -7.76
CA ASP A 438 -13.49 15.30 -7.72
C ASP A 438 -14.23 15.21 -9.08
N ASN A 439 -13.52 15.21 -10.20
CA ASN A 439 -14.11 15.03 -11.52
C ASN A 439 -14.60 13.59 -11.73
N ASP A 440 -13.80 12.62 -11.34
CA ASP A 440 -14.17 11.20 -11.38
C ASP A 440 -15.36 10.92 -10.44
N TRP A 441 -15.38 11.57 -9.27
CA TRP A 441 -16.51 11.46 -8.34
C TRP A 441 -17.80 12.03 -8.93
N ASN A 442 -17.74 13.20 -9.58
CA ASN A 442 -18.91 13.77 -10.24
C ASN A 442 -19.44 12.85 -11.34
N ARG A 443 -18.54 12.20 -12.07
CA ARG A 443 -18.90 11.22 -13.09
C ARG A 443 -19.59 9.98 -12.49
N ILE A 444 -19.06 9.42 -11.38
CA ILE A 444 -19.65 8.27 -10.70
C ILE A 444 -21.01 8.62 -10.09
N VAL A 445 -21.12 9.73 -9.40
CA VAL A 445 -22.39 10.18 -8.81
C VAL A 445 -23.42 10.42 -9.92
N GLY A 446 -23.03 11.06 -11.03
CA GLY A 446 -23.92 11.29 -12.17
C GLY A 446 -24.34 10.00 -12.87
N LEU A 447 -23.47 9.00 -12.94
CA LEU A 447 -23.81 7.68 -13.46
C LEU A 447 -24.83 6.98 -12.55
N VAL A 448 -24.58 6.96 -11.23
CA VAL A 448 -25.48 6.35 -10.23
C VAL A 448 -26.83 7.05 -10.21
N ASP A 449 -26.85 8.38 -10.29
CA ASP A 449 -28.10 9.14 -10.37
C ASP A 449 -28.90 8.84 -11.64
N LYS A 450 -28.23 8.72 -12.78
CA LYS A 450 -28.86 8.35 -14.05
C LYS A 450 -29.47 6.96 -14.05
N VAL A 451 -28.81 6.00 -13.39
CA VAL A 451 -29.24 4.59 -13.34
C VAL A 451 -30.31 4.36 -12.28
N TYR A 452 -30.27 5.08 -11.17
CA TYR A 452 -31.17 4.90 -10.03
C TYR A 452 -32.07 6.13 -9.80
N ASP A 453 -32.47 6.80 -10.88
CA ASP A 453 -33.49 7.84 -10.92
C ASP A 453 -33.29 8.97 -9.87
N GLY A 454 -32.09 9.57 -9.88
CA GLY A 454 -31.78 10.69 -8.99
C GLY A 454 -31.52 10.30 -7.53
N TRP A 455 -31.17 9.04 -7.28
CA TRP A 455 -30.96 8.51 -5.92
C TRP A 455 -29.90 9.29 -5.12
N CYS A 456 -28.76 9.63 -5.71
CA CYS A 456 -27.73 10.43 -5.04
C CYS A 456 -28.20 11.86 -4.76
N THR A 457 -28.99 12.43 -5.66
CA THR A 457 -29.63 13.72 -5.50
C THR A 457 -30.63 13.69 -4.33
N SER A 458 -31.40 12.62 -4.19
CA SER A 458 -32.32 12.43 -3.06
C SER A 458 -31.58 12.26 -1.73
N LEU A 459 -30.43 11.60 -1.73
CA LEU A 459 -29.57 11.49 -0.57
C LEU A 459 -28.96 12.85 -0.16
N ALA A 460 -28.61 13.69 -1.13
CA ALA A 460 -28.12 15.05 -0.88
C ALA A 460 -29.18 15.92 -0.23
N SER A 461 -30.44 15.83 -0.71
CA SER A 461 -31.59 16.54 -0.11
C SER A 461 -31.93 16.07 1.31
N SER A 462 -31.54 14.86 1.68
CA SER A 462 -31.68 14.28 3.03
C SER A 462 -30.61 14.77 4.03
N GLY A 463 -29.75 15.73 3.64
CA GLY A 463 -28.72 16.32 4.51
C GLY A 463 -27.53 15.41 4.76
N LEU A 464 -27.24 14.47 3.87
CA LEU A 464 -26.03 13.65 3.92
C LEU A 464 -24.83 14.44 3.36
N THR A 465 -23.68 14.29 4.00
CA THR A 465 -22.45 14.90 3.51
C THR A 465 -21.99 14.26 2.20
N GLN A 466 -21.28 15.01 1.38
CA GLN A 466 -20.78 14.52 0.10
C GLN A 466 -19.92 13.26 0.22
N GLY A 467 -19.11 13.16 1.29
CA GLY A 467 -18.36 11.94 1.58
C GLY A 467 -19.23 10.72 1.88
N ASN A 468 -20.36 10.92 2.58
CA ASN A 468 -21.32 9.84 2.85
C ASN A 468 -22.07 9.42 1.58
N ILE A 469 -22.40 10.35 0.68
CA ILE A 469 -23.02 10.06 -0.60
C ILE A 469 -22.06 9.26 -1.48
N ARG A 470 -20.78 9.64 -1.54
CA ARG A 470 -19.72 8.88 -2.25
C ARG A 470 -19.61 7.45 -1.74
N ILE A 471 -19.61 7.25 -0.42
CA ILE A 471 -19.61 5.90 0.18
C ILE A 471 -20.91 5.15 -0.13
N ALA A 472 -22.06 5.82 -0.08
CA ALA A 472 -23.34 5.22 -0.44
C ALA A 472 -23.34 4.77 -1.91
N CYS A 473 -22.81 5.57 -2.83
CA CYS A 473 -22.59 5.21 -4.23
C CYS A 473 -21.73 3.95 -4.37
N LEU A 474 -20.58 3.89 -3.69
CA LEU A 474 -19.70 2.72 -3.74
C LEU A 474 -20.38 1.46 -3.20
N VAL A 475 -21.16 1.59 -2.12
CA VAL A 475 -21.94 0.49 -1.57
C VAL A 475 -22.97 0.00 -2.59
N ARG A 476 -23.68 0.92 -3.25
CA ARG A 476 -24.69 0.60 -4.27
C ARG A 476 -24.09 -0.06 -5.51
N LEU A 477 -22.86 0.32 -5.86
CA LEU A 477 -22.06 -0.27 -6.95
C LEU A 477 -21.41 -1.61 -6.56
N GLY A 478 -21.57 -2.09 -5.32
CA GLY A 478 -21.09 -3.38 -4.86
C GLY A 478 -19.63 -3.42 -4.40
N PHE A 479 -19.00 -2.27 -4.21
CA PHE A 479 -17.63 -2.21 -3.70
C PHE A 479 -17.54 -2.62 -2.23
N THR A 480 -16.57 -3.45 -1.90
CA THR A 480 -16.26 -3.86 -0.52
C THR A 480 -15.82 -2.67 0.34
N THR A 481 -15.73 -2.87 1.64
CA THR A 481 -15.25 -1.83 2.56
C THR A 481 -13.80 -1.46 2.27
N SER A 482 -12.96 -2.43 1.96
CA SER A 482 -11.54 -2.23 1.64
C SER A 482 -11.35 -1.49 0.32
N GLU A 483 -12.07 -1.88 -0.73
CA GLU A 483 -12.04 -1.18 -2.02
C GLU A 483 -12.56 0.26 -1.88
N SER A 484 -13.65 0.45 -1.15
CA SER A 484 -14.21 1.78 -0.87
C SER A 484 -13.20 2.67 -0.13
N ALA A 485 -12.40 2.09 0.78
CA ALA A 485 -11.36 2.81 1.50
C ALA A 485 -10.27 3.33 0.56
N VAL A 486 -9.82 2.49 -0.36
CA VAL A 486 -8.83 2.87 -1.38
C VAL A 486 -9.38 3.96 -2.30
N ILE A 487 -10.59 3.76 -2.84
CA ILE A 487 -11.24 4.69 -3.77
C ILE A 487 -11.46 6.06 -3.13
N MET A 488 -11.80 6.09 -1.83
CA MET A 488 -12.01 7.30 -1.06
C MET A 488 -10.72 7.92 -0.51
N GLY A 489 -9.59 7.20 -0.55
CA GLY A 489 -8.34 7.62 0.09
C GLY A 489 -8.45 7.71 1.62
N ILE A 490 -9.30 6.88 2.24
CA ILE A 490 -9.50 6.85 3.69
C ILE A 490 -9.32 5.43 4.21
N SER A 491 -9.29 5.28 5.54
CA SER A 491 -9.10 3.97 6.14
C SER A 491 -10.35 3.07 6.05
N PRO A 492 -10.20 1.74 6.03
CA PRO A 492 -11.32 0.80 6.08
C PRO A 492 -12.23 1.00 7.31
N ALA A 493 -11.67 1.37 8.46
CA ALA A 493 -12.43 1.65 9.67
C ALA A 493 -13.31 2.90 9.50
N SER A 494 -12.81 3.93 8.82
CA SER A 494 -13.57 5.14 8.48
C SER A 494 -14.75 4.83 7.55
N VAL A 495 -14.55 3.96 6.56
CA VAL A 495 -15.63 3.49 5.68
C VAL A 495 -16.68 2.70 6.47
N THR A 496 -16.25 1.82 7.39
CA THR A 496 -17.17 1.03 8.23
C THR A 496 -18.02 1.94 9.12
N LYS A 497 -17.42 2.93 9.78
CA LYS A 497 -18.15 3.94 10.57
C LYS A 497 -19.16 4.72 9.71
N ALA A 498 -18.80 5.08 8.48
CA ALA A 498 -19.69 5.76 7.57
C ALA A 498 -20.85 4.88 7.10
N LYS A 499 -20.62 3.60 6.78
CA LYS A 499 -21.67 2.63 6.45
C LYS A 499 -22.66 2.45 7.59
N GLN A 500 -22.20 2.38 8.84
CA GLN A 500 -23.06 2.30 10.01
C GLN A 500 -23.95 3.55 10.17
N ARG A 501 -23.38 4.75 9.96
CA ARG A 501 -24.15 6.01 9.99
C ARG A 501 -25.16 6.10 8.84
N LEU A 502 -24.80 5.60 7.65
CA LEU A 502 -25.73 5.54 6.52
C LEU A 502 -26.88 4.59 6.82
N LYS A 503 -26.62 3.40 7.36
CA LYS A 503 -27.65 2.44 7.74
C LYS A 503 -28.62 3.02 8.78
N SER A 504 -28.13 3.77 9.77
CA SER A 504 -28.98 4.40 10.80
C SER A 504 -29.77 5.62 10.31
N LYS A 505 -29.40 6.24 9.15
CA LYS A 505 -30.13 7.39 8.58
C LYS A 505 -31.07 7.00 7.45
N LEU A 506 -30.89 5.83 6.84
CA LEU A 506 -31.70 5.31 5.74
C LEU A 506 -32.70 4.23 6.19
N SER A 507 -32.62 3.77 7.45
CA SER A 507 -33.64 2.98 8.13
C SER A 507 -34.66 3.89 8.81
#